data_5c50d6bff6be0e6f0faead9baac1ca8b
#
_entry.id   5c50d6bff6be0e6f0faead9baac1ca8b
#
_cell.length_a   1.000
_cell.length_b   1.000
_cell.length_c   1.000
_cell.angle_alpha   90.00
_cell.angle_beta   90.00
_cell.angle_gamma   90.00
#
_symmetry.space_group_name_H-M   'P 1'
#
loop_
_entity.id
_entity.type
_entity.pdbx_description
1 polymer ?
#
loop_
_entity_poly.entity_id
_entity_poly.type
_entity_poly.pdbx_seq_one_letter_code
_entity_poly.pdbx_strand_id
1 'polypeptide(L)'
;MKSLAREGDSEAGRTAPPPTEGVTPAAAASGPGSGLVVMRETLRPAADSTRIPSTPSPLALHDRSITPRHHTATNPHEPPAPPTTPDSTERRTAVADTDETGERGAKRSDPGGGLLMGRPFGVPVYVSPSWFLVAALITWVFGDRLDQALPDLGPVRYLVSLFFAVAFYASVLVHELAHTVAALRFKLPVRRIQLQFFGGVSEIEKESETPGREFVLAFVGPLLSLLLAGAFYLGMNAVDPATVPGVLLGGLMISNLLVAAFNLLPGLPLDGGRMLRALIWGITGKPMTGTVAAAWVGRGLAVAVLIGLPLITHTGVIGNRPQEIGGMNTVMDALLAAILAAIIWTGAGNSLRMARLREHLPDLQARTLTRRAIPVENTTPLSEALRRANEAGARALVVVDGHGDPIALVRESAIASVPEHRRPWVAVSTLAQDLTDGMKVSANLIGEELLDHLRTTPATEYLVVETGGAIYGVLSALDVEKAFVKAMARPQS
;
A
#
# COMPACT_ATOMS: atom_id res chain seq x y z
N MET A 1 19.97 -68.10 -32.10
CA MET A 1 19.23 -69.18 -32.74
C MET A 1 17.77 -68.76 -32.82
N LYS A 2 17.35 -68.51 -34.02
CA LYS A 2 16.10 -68.88 -34.69
C LYS A 2 14.82 -68.47 -33.97
N SER A 3 13.86 -67.85 -34.48
CA SER A 3 13.44 -67.60 -35.88
C SER A 3 11.90 -67.48 -35.85
N LEU A 4 11.39 -66.47 -36.56
CA LEU A 4 10.21 -66.52 -37.43
C LEU A 4 8.82 -66.58 -36.70
N ALA A 5 7.96 -65.62 -36.93
CA ALA A 5 7.30 -65.07 -38.10
C ALA A 5 5.81 -65.48 -38.12
N ARG A 6 5.01 -64.57 -38.45
CA ARG A 6 4.01 -64.35 -39.51
C ARG A 6 2.56 -64.24 -39.00
N GLU A 7 1.96 -63.13 -39.28
CA GLU A 7 1.09 -62.77 -40.43
C GLU A 7 -0.41 -63.10 -40.22
N GLY A 8 -1.24 -62.12 -40.53
CA GLY A 8 -2.62 -62.28 -40.92
C GLY A 8 -3.47 -61.10 -40.51
N ASP A 9 -3.49 -60.07 -41.24
CA ASP A 9 -4.45 -59.48 -42.23
C ASP A 9 -5.95 -59.52 -41.82
N SER A 10 -6.55 -58.39 -42.07
CA SER A 10 -7.82 -58.13 -42.76
C SER A 10 -8.83 -57.27 -42.03
N GLU A 11 -8.95 -56.10 -42.51
CA GLU A 11 -9.97 -55.42 -43.30
C GLU A 11 -11.15 -54.77 -42.57
N ALA A 12 -11.19 -53.50 -42.77
CA ALA A 12 -12.25 -52.68 -43.35
C ALA A 12 -13.55 -52.45 -42.58
N GLY A 13 -13.87 -51.18 -42.44
CA GLY A 13 -15.22 -50.73 -42.12
C GLY A 13 -15.32 -49.24 -41.88
N ARG A 14 -15.32 -48.46 -42.98
CA ARG A 14 -15.72 -47.04 -43.00
C ARG A 14 -17.13 -46.85 -42.46
N THR A 15 -17.37 -45.79 -41.72
CA THR A 15 -18.43 -44.77 -42.06
C THR A 15 -18.33 -43.59 -41.11
N ALA A 16 -18.22 -42.44 -41.72
CA ALA A 16 -18.39 -41.11 -41.12
C ALA A 16 -19.83 -40.61 -41.40
N PRO A 17 -20.15 -39.31 -41.00
CA PRO A 17 -21.15 -38.96 -40.03
C PRO A 17 -22.48 -38.45 -40.66
N PRO A 18 -23.41 -37.90 -39.95
CA PRO A 18 -23.70 -36.49 -40.11
C PRO A 18 -24.29 -35.76 -38.86
N PRO A 19 -24.69 -34.47 -39.03
CA PRO A 19 -24.46 -33.41 -38.07
C PRO A 19 -25.76 -32.88 -37.43
N THR A 20 -25.54 -31.79 -36.61
CA THR A 20 -26.46 -30.70 -36.36
C THR A 20 -27.18 -30.58 -35.02
N GLU A 21 -27.20 -29.33 -34.66
CA GLU A 21 -28.09 -28.52 -33.81
C GLU A 21 -27.65 -28.43 -32.36
N GLY A 22 -27.11 -27.30 -31.89
CA GLY A 22 -27.75 -26.00 -31.82
C GLY A 22 -28.38 -25.84 -30.45
N VAL A 23 -27.54 -25.51 -29.38
CA VAL A 23 -28.09 -24.91 -28.16
C VAL A 23 -27.07 -23.89 -27.64
N THR A 24 -27.44 -22.65 -27.63
CA THR A 24 -26.81 -21.49 -27.02
C THR A 24 -26.71 -21.68 -25.49
N PRO A 25 -25.56 -21.43 -24.87
CA PRO A 25 -25.52 -21.30 -23.43
C PRO A 25 -25.67 -19.83 -23.00
N ALA A 26 -26.58 -19.66 -22.07
CA ALA A 26 -26.79 -18.42 -21.33
C ALA A 26 -25.52 -17.97 -20.58
N ALA A 27 -25.24 -16.68 -20.70
CA ALA A 27 -24.19 -16.00 -20.00
C ALA A 27 -24.44 -16.00 -18.49
N ALA A 28 -23.54 -16.59 -17.73
CA ALA A 28 -23.41 -16.35 -16.30
C ALA A 28 -22.25 -15.35 -16.10
N ALA A 29 -22.60 -14.11 -15.84
CA ALA A 29 -21.70 -13.06 -15.46
C ALA A 29 -21.27 -13.26 -14.01
N SER A 30 -20.01 -13.62 -13.78
CA SER A 30 -19.36 -13.46 -12.48
C SER A 30 -18.35 -12.31 -12.60
N GLY A 31 -18.72 -11.16 -12.00
CA GLY A 31 -17.91 -9.95 -11.99
C GLY A 31 -16.73 -10.05 -11.02
N PRO A 32 -15.59 -9.46 -11.35
CA PRO A 32 -14.51 -9.25 -10.41
C PRO A 32 -14.62 -7.83 -9.83
N GLY A 33 -15.19 -7.72 -8.66
CA GLY A 33 -15.23 -6.46 -7.93
C GLY A 33 -14.31 -6.47 -6.72
N SER A 34 -13.09 -6.03 -6.83
CA SER A 34 -12.33 -5.60 -5.65
C SER A 34 -11.10 -4.73 -5.93
N GLY A 35 -10.75 -4.49 -7.20
CA GLY A 35 -9.64 -3.61 -7.57
C GLY A 35 -10.00 -2.12 -7.65
N LEU A 36 -11.29 -1.79 -7.77
CA LEU A 36 -11.78 -0.43 -8.02
C LEU A 36 -11.95 0.40 -6.73
N VAL A 37 -12.09 -0.26 -5.58
CA VAL A 37 -12.42 0.42 -4.31
C VAL A 37 -11.24 1.25 -3.76
N VAL A 38 -10.01 0.79 -3.95
CA VAL A 38 -8.83 1.47 -3.37
C VAL A 38 -8.48 2.76 -4.10
N MET A 39 -8.79 2.86 -5.41
CA MET A 39 -8.49 4.07 -6.17
C MET A 39 -9.62 5.11 -6.12
N ARG A 40 -10.86 4.67 -5.85
CA ARG A 40 -12.00 5.58 -5.68
C ARG A 40 -11.95 6.39 -4.38
N GLU A 41 -11.36 5.81 -3.32
CA GLU A 41 -11.19 6.52 -2.05
C GLU A 41 -10.07 7.57 -2.08
N THR A 42 -9.06 7.39 -2.95
CA THR A 42 -7.94 8.34 -3.06
C THR A 42 -8.18 9.52 -3.99
N LEU A 43 -9.23 9.46 -4.84
CA LEU A 43 -9.53 10.52 -5.83
C LEU A 43 -10.91 11.17 -5.65
N ARG A 44 -11.62 10.93 -4.54
CA ARG A 44 -12.87 11.65 -4.25
C ARG A 44 -12.54 13.09 -3.85
N PRO A 45 -13.10 14.11 -4.52
CA PRO A 45 -13.12 15.47 -4.00
C PRO A 45 -13.97 15.49 -2.73
N ALA A 46 -13.53 16.24 -1.72
CA ALA A 46 -14.30 16.49 -0.52
C ALA A 46 -15.69 16.99 -0.89
N ALA A 47 -16.71 16.18 -0.71
CA ALA A 47 -18.09 16.58 -0.89
C ALA A 47 -18.45 17.52 0.26
N ASP A 48 -18.75 18.77 -0.10
CA ASP A 48 -19.25 19.84 0.72
C ASP A 48 -20.51 19.40 1.49
N SER A 49 -20.38 19.36 2.81
CA SER A 49 -21.48 19.04 3.72
C SER A 49 -22.22 20.32 4.12
N THR A 50 -23.05 20.85 3.22
CA THR A 50 -24.11 21.79 3.58
C THR A 50 -25.44 21.04 3.59
N ARG A 51 -25.76 20.39 4.70
CA ARG A 51 -27.12 20.04 5.05
C ARG A 51 -27.79 21.24 5.71
N ILE A 52 -28.72 21.85 5.02
CA ILE A 52 -29.74 22.76 5.55
C ILE A 52 -30.73 21.91 6.38
N PRO A 53 -31.01 22.22 7.64
CA PRO A 53 -32.07 21.54 8.38
C PRO A 53 -33.42 22.11 8.00
N SER A 54 -34.32 21.23 7.62
CA SER A 54 -35.75 21.47 7.42
C SER A 54 -36.43 21.87 8.72
N THR A 55 -37.24 22.94 8.65
CA THR A 55 -38.14 23.50 9.64
C THR A 55 -39.15 22.49 10.17
N PRO A 56 -39.53 22.57 11.46
CA PRO A 56 -40.87 22.17 11.91
C PRO A 56 -41.74 23.38 12.25
N SER A 57 -43.01 23.31 11.86
CA SER A 57 -44.13 24.20 12.13
C SER A 57 -44.66 24.10 13.59
N PRO A 58 -45.60 25.00 14.00
CA PRO A 58 -45.63 25.58 15.32
C PRO A 58 -46.76 24.97 16.20
N LEU A 59 -46.66 25.15 17.49
CA LEU A 59 -47.78 25.40 18.42
C LEU A 59 -47.31 25.50 19.89
N ALA A 60 -47.68 26.58 20.48
CA ALA A 60 -48.27 26.78 21.80
C ALA A 60 -47.60 27.87 22.65
N LEU A 61 -48.41 28.88 22.84
CA LEU A 61 -48.46 29.97 23.82
C LEU A 61 -47.99 29.59 25.25
N HIS A 62 -47.20 30.46 25.87
CA HIS A 62 -47.61 31.09 27.15
C HIS A 62 -46.76 32.33 27.48
N ASP A 63 -47.50 33.32 27.76
CA ASP A 63 -47.48 34.65 28.38
C ASP A 63 -46.56 34.82 29.63
N ARG A 64 -45.89 35.98 29.72
CA ARG A 64 -45.75 36.89 30.85
C ARG A 64 -44.67 37.97 30.64
N SER A 65 -45.04 39.08 30.20
CA SER A 65 -45.14 40.41 30.88
C SER A 65 -43.94 41.01 31.59
N ILE A 66 -43.76 42.33 31.31
CA ILE A 66 -43.36 43.46 32.17
C ILE A 66 -41.88 43.88 32.13
N THR A 67 -41.57 44.93 31.52
CA THR A 67 -41.60 46.40 31.50
C THR A 67 -40.22 47.03 31.48
N PRO A 68 -40.09 48.25 30.99
CA PRO A 68 -38.84 48.83 30.48
C PRO A 68 -38.20 49.87 31.45
N ARG A 69 -36.95 50.22 31.24
CA ARG A 69 -36.40 51.46 31.76
C ARG A 69 -35.49 52.20 30.77
N HIS A 70 -35.76 53.43 30.71
CA HIS A 70 -35.36 54.59 29.96
C HIS A 70 -33.88 55.05 30.13
N HIS A 71 -33.52 55.87 29.13
CA HIS A 71 -32.60 57.03 29.09
C HIS A 71 -31.12 56.71 28.94
N THR A 72 -30.36 57.41 28.12
CA THR A 72 -30.38 58.79 27.52
C THR A 72 -29.40 58.89 26.35
N ALA A 73 -29.76 59.72 25.44
CA ALA A 73 -28.99 60.15 24.29
C ALA A 73 -27.83 61.07 24.63
N THR A 74 -26.74 61.04 23.89
CA THR A 74 -26.01 62.21 23.45
C THR A 74 -25.10 61.87 22.26
N ASN A 75 -25.31 62.56 21.19
CA ASN A 75 -24.44 62.84 20.02
C ASN A 75 -23.75 64.20 20.27
N PRO A 76 -22.84 64.75 19.47
CA PRO A 76 -22.03 64.32 18.32
C PRO A 76 -20.57 64.89 18.27
N HIS A 77 -19.84 64.54 17.20
CA HIS A 77 -18.71 65.24 16.56
C HIS A 77 -17.36 65.34 17.30
N GLU A 78 -16.36 64.61 16.75
CA GLU A 78 -15.06 65.19 16.37
C GLU A 78 -14.16 64.07 15.72
N PRO A 79 -13.43 64.36 14.63
CA PRO A 79 -12.54 63.40 13.97
C PRO A 79 -11.15 63.43 14.64
N PRO A 80 -10.47 62.25 14.79
CA PRO A 80 -9.11 62.23 15.31
C PRO A 80 -8.06 62.52 14.24
N ALA A 81 -7.05 63.31 14.66
CA ALA A 81 -5.85 63.71 13.92
C ALA A 81 -4.86 62.53 13.70
N PRO A 82 -3.94 62.65 12.71
CA PRO A 82 -3.02 61.56 12.37
C PRO A 82 -1.84 61.45 13.34
N PRO A 83 -1.28 60.22 13.53
CA PRO A 83 -0.12 60.05 14.39
C PRO A 83 1.17 60.46 13.69
N THR A 84 1.96 61.23 14.42
CA THR A 84 3.32 61.69 14.13
C THR A 84 4.30 60.53 14.25
N THR A 85 5.23 60.46 13.29
CA THR A 85 6.43 59.63 13.30
C THR A 85 7.41 60.08 14.39
N PRO A 86 8.08 59.15 15.10
CA PRO A 86 9.33 59.46 15.79
C PRO A 86 10.55 58.97 15.01
N ASP A 87 11.49 59.84 15.05
CA ASP A 87 12.85 59.91 14.56
C ASP A 87 13.73 58.68 14.89
N SER A 88 14.57 58.40 13.90
CA SER A 88 15.66 57.45 13.96
C SER A 88 16.86 58.07 14.67
N THR A 89 17.28 57.54 15.82
CA THR A 89 18.71 57.51 16.20
C THR A 89 18.90 56.71 17.51
N GLU A 90 19.96 55.89 17.49
CA GLU A 90 20.64 55.25 18.64
C GLU A 90 19.95 54.10 19.37
N ARG A 91 20.38 52.88 19.09
CA ARG A 91 21.30 52.12 19.95
C ARG A 91 21.78 50.83 19.29
N ARG A 92 23.05 50.82 18.98
CA ARG A 92 23.84 49.59 18.86
C ARG A 92 24.04 48.99 20.26
N THR A 93 24.24 47.70 20.27
CA THR A 93 24.72 46.78 21.31
C THR A 93 23.64 46.09 22.16
N ALA A 94 23.35 44.86 21.77
CA ALA A 94 23.44 43.65 22.61
C ALA A 94 23.10 42.45 21.75
N VAL A 95 24.15 41.72 21.36
CA VAL A 95 24.03 40.32 20.93
C VAL A 95 23.76 39.54 22.18
N ALA A 96 22.61 38.93 22.27
CA ALA A 96 22.32 37.84 23.18
C ALA A 96 21.54 36.78 22.41
N ASP A 97 22.14 35.63 22.34
CA ASP A 97 21.53 34.34 21.99
C ASP A 97 20.14 34.22 22.62
N THR A 98 19.16 34.01 21.78
CA THR A 98 17.94 33.23 22.04
C THR A 98 17.27 33.07 20.71
N ASP A 99 17.29 31.92 20.11
CA ASP A 99 16.13 31.02 20.06
C ASP A 99 16.15 30.09 18.89
N GLU A 100 16.58 28.93 19.20
CA GLU A 100 15.94 27.72 18.68
C GLU A 100 14.59 27.56 19.39
N THR A 101 13.54 28.16 18.90
CA THR A 101 12.16 27.75 19.20
C THR A 101 11.46 27.37 17.92
N GLY A 102 11.62 26.08 17.54
CA GLY A 102 10.46 25.22 17.47
C GLY A 102 9.59 25.44 16.26
N GLU A 103 10.08 25.22 15.05
CA GLU A 103 9.24 24.57 14.05
C GLU A 103 8.82 23.20 14.59
N ARG A 104 7.76 23.18 15.37
CA ARG A 104 6.96 21.98 15.59
C ARG A 104 6.34 21.64 14.24
N GLY A 105 7.14 21.00 13.38
CA GLY A 105 6.66 20.32 12.20
C GLY A 105 5.45 19.51 12.61
N ALA A 106 4.32 19.79 12.01
CA ALA A 106 3.11 19.02 12.11
C ALA A 106 3.53 17.55 11.94
N LYS A 107 3.43 16.74 12.99
CA LYS A 107 3.57 15.30 12.95
C LYS A 107 2.58 14.84 11.90
N ARG A 108 3.06 14.57 10.67
CA ARG A 108 2.31 13.74 9.73
C ARG A 108 2.01 12.47 10.49
N SER A 109 0.77 12.28 10.88
CA SER A 109 0.26 11.02 11.37
C SER A 109 0.48 10.01 10.26
N ASP A 110 1.53 9.19 10.40
CA ASP A 110 1.76 8.05 9.52
C ASP A 110 0.50 7.16 9.59
N PRO A 111 -0.13 6.81 8.46
CA PRO A 111 -1.38 6.04 8.42
C PRO A 111 -1.22 4.56 8.79
N GLY A 112 -0.16 4.17 9.47
CA GLY A 112 0.10 2.83 9.98
C GLY A 112 0.22 2.86 11.49
N GLY A 113 -0.94 2.79 12.21
CA GLY A 113 -1.01 2.78 13.67
C GLY A 113 -0.13 1.71 14.31
N GLY A 114 1.03 2.10 14.84
CA GLY A 114 1.96 1.25 15.58
C GLY A 114 2.75 2.09 16.59
N LEU A 115 3.25 1.43 17.66
CA LEU A 115 4.15 2.04 18.64
C LEU A 115 5.56 2.12 18.06
N LEU A 116 6.16 3.31 18.03
CA LEU A 116 7.55 3.49 17.65
C LEU A 116 8.46 2.92 18.75
N MET A 117 9.22 1.88 18.42
CA MET A 117 10.16 1.23 19.34
C MET A 117 11.55 1.89 19.33
N GLY A 118 11.98 2.42 18.17
CA GLY A 118 13.30 3.04 17.99
C GLY A 118 13.63 3.27 16.53
N ARG A 119 14.88 3.71 16.28
CA ARG A 119 15.40 3.97 14.93
C ARG A 119 16.79 3.39 14.73
N PRO A 120 16.94 2.06 14.73
CA PRO A 120 18.23 1.44 14.42
C PRO A 120 18.63 1.79 12.98
N PHE A 121 19.88 2.14 12.77
CA PHE A 121 20.44 2.56 11.48
C PHE A 121 19.67 3.73 10.81
N GLY A 122 18.93 4.54 11.61
CA GLY A 122 18.13 5.66 11.10
C GLY A 122 16.73 5.25 10.60
N VAL A 123 16.40 3.97 10.53
CA VAL A 123 15.12 3.44 10.05
C VAL A 123 14.16 3.27 11.23
N PRO A 124 12.95 3.86 11.21
CA PRO A 124 11.99 3.71 12.30
C PRO A 124 11.42 2.29 12.35
N VAL A 125 11.35 1.73 13.56
CA VAL A 125 10.75 0.42 13.85
C VAL A 125 9.44 0.62 14.59
N TYR A 126 8.35 0.12 14.01
CA TYR A 126 7.01 0.16 14.57
C TYR A 126 6.54 -1.21 15.00
N VAL A 127 5.85 -1.28 16.13
CA VAL A 127 5.15 -2.47 16.62
C VAL A 127 3.66 -2.29 16.44
N SER A 128 3.04 -3.15 15.65
CA SER A 128 1.59 -3.13 15.41
C SER A 128 0.82 -3.58 16.67
N PRO A 129 -0.38 -3.06 16.94
CA PRO A 129 -1.24 -3.57 18.02
C PRO A 129 -1.50 -5.08 17.97
N SER A 130 -1.53 -5.68 16.77
CA SER A 130 -1.66 -7.13 16.58
C SER A 130 -0.53 -7.94 17.22
N TRP A 131 0.63 -7.36 17.43
CA TRP A 131 1.76 -7.98 18.11
C TRP A 131 1.42 -8.41 19.54
N PHE A 132 0.69 -7.57 20.30
CA PHE A 132 0.32 -7.86 21.69
C PHE A 132 -0.58 -9.11 21.79
N LEU A 133 -1.46 -9.29 20.80
CA LEU A 133 -2.32 -10.47 20.74
C LEU A 133 -1.49 -11.74 20.53
N VAL A 134 -0.49 -11.69 19.64
CA VAL A 134 0.40 -12.84 19.40
C VAL A 134 1.32 -13.09 20.58
N ALA A 135 1.85 -12.05 21.19
CA ALA A 135 2.67 -12.19 22.40
C ALA A 135 1.87 -12.85 23.54
N ALA A 136 0.59 -12.48 23.71
CA ALA A 136 -0.30 -13.13 24.67
C ALA A 136 -0.57 -14.60 24.32
N LEU A 137 -0.82 -14.89 23.04
CA LEU A 137 -1.02 -16.26 22.56
C LEU A 137 0.23 -17.14 22.77
N ILE A 138 1.41 -16.62 22.40
CA ILE A 138 2.68 -17.34 22.62
C ILE A 138 2.90 -17.56 24.11
N THR A 139 2.63 -16.54 24.94
CA THR A 139 2.78 -16.63 26.40
C THR A 139 1.90 -17.75 26.95
N TRP A 140 0.66 -17.85 26.50
CA TRP A 140 -0.26 -18.90 26.92
C TRP A 140 0.18 -20.28 26.45
N VAL A 141 0.41 -20.47 25.15
CA VAL A 141 0.79 -21.76 24.55
C VAL A 141 2.14 -22.26 25.07
N PHE A 142 3.13 -21.38 25.16
CA PHE A 142 4.44 -21.75 25.68
C PHE A 142 4.39 -21.99 27.19
N GLY A 143 3.50 -21.29 27.92
CA GLY A 143 3.26 -21.50 29.33
C GLY A 143 2.77 -22.93 29.63
N ASP A 144 1.90 -23.48 28.80
CA ASP A 144 1.43 -24.86 28.92
C ASP A 144 2.55 -25.89 28.63
N ARG A 145 3.43 -25.57 27.67
CA ARG A 145 4.64 -26.39 27.40
C ARG A 145 5.63 -26.35 28.56
N LEU A 146 5.77 -25.16 29.16
CA LEU A 146 6.67 -24.97 30.30
C LEU A 146 6.17 -25.70 31.55
N ASP A 147 4.85 -25.80 31.75
CA ASP A 147 4.24 -26.57 32.82
C ASP A 147 4.55 -28.06 32.73
N GLN A 148 4.56 -28.59 31.50
CA GLN A 148 4.92 -29.99 31.24
C GLN A 148 6.41 -30.26 31.46
N ALA A 149 7.28 -29.30 31.17
CA ALA A 149 8.72 -29.45 31.28
C ALA A 149 9.23 -29.14 32.70
N LEU A 150 8.63 -28.18 33.38
CA LEU A 150 9.03 -27.64 34.70
C LEU A 150 7.79 -27.35 35.58
N PRO A 151 7.14 -28.41 36.13
CA PRO A 151 5.89 -28.28 36.89
C PRO A 151 6.01 -27.38 38.15
N ASP A 152 7.19 -27.30 38.72
CA ASP A 152 7.45 -26.56 39.98
C ASP A 152 7.41 -25.03 39.81
N LEU A 153 7.35 -24.50 38.59
CA LEU A 153 7.31 -23.07 38.30
C LEU A 153 5.97 -22.41 38.70
N GLY A 154 4.88 -23.18 38.76
CA GLY A 154 3.56 -22.63 39.06
C GLY A 154 3.19 -21.42 38.19
N PRO A 155 2.61 -20.35 38.74
CA PRO A 155 2.23 -19.17 37.95
C PRO A 155 3.39 -18.39 37.30
N VAL A 156 4.61 -18.54 37.81
CA VAL A 156 5.81 -17.86 37.31
C VAL A 156 6.11 -18.29 35.87
N ARG A 157 5.62 -19.48 35.43
CA ARG A 157 5.72 -19.95 34.05
C ARG A 157 5.24 -18.93 33.01
N TYR A 158 4.19 -18.16 33.29
CA TYR A 158 3.68 -17.14 32.38
C TYR A 158 4.62 -15.95 32.23
N LEU A 159 5.35 -15.58 33.27
CA LEU A 159 6.37 -14.54 33.18
C LEU A 159 7.56 -15.00 32.32
N VAL A 160 8.00 -16.26 32.52
CA VAL A 160 9.05 -16.88 31.70
C VAL A 160 8.61 -16.99 30.22
N SER A 161 7.33 -17.35 30.01
CA SER A 161 6.75 -17.46 28.65
C SER A 161 6.62 -16.08 27.99
N LEU A 162 6.30 -15.03 28.73
CA LEU A 162 6.31 -13.66 28.22
C LEU A 162 7.72 -13.22 27.82
N PHE A 163 8.71 -13.54 28.66
CA PHE A 163 10.12 -13.29 28.31
C PHE A 163 10.52 -14.04 27.03
N PHE A 164 10.10 -15.29 26.89
CA PHE A 164 10.31 -16.06 25.65
C PHE A 164 9.67 -15.38 24.45
N ALA A 165 8.41 -14.92 24.56
CA ALA A 165 7.73 -14.22 23.45
C ALA A 165 8.49 -12.95 23.05
N VAL A 166 8.94 -12.15 24.00
CA VAL A 166 9.74 -10.94 23.73
C VAL A 166 11.08 -11.30 23.08
N ALA A 167 11.79 -12.30 23.60
CA ALA A 167 13.07 -12.76 23.04
C ALA A 167 12.91 -13.34 21.61
N PHE A 168 11.84 -14.08 21.36
CA PHE A 168 11.50 -14.57 20.02
C PHE A 168 11.26 -13.41 19.05
N TYR A 169 10.44 -12.41 19.41
CA TYR A 169 10.24 -11.24 18.55
C TYR A 169 11.48 -10.37 18.40
N ALA A 170 12.35 -10.34 19.39
CA ALA A 170 13.67 -9.72 19.24
C ALA A 170 14.51 -10.44 18.16
N SER A 171 14.46 -11.78 18.10
CA SER A 171 15.13 -12.54 17.04
C SER A 171 14.49 -12.32 15.66
N VAL A 172 13.15 -12.18 15.57
CA VAL A 172 12.46 -11.77 14.35
C VAL A 172 12.89 -10.36 13.92
N LEU A 173 13.00 -9.42 14.87
CA LEU A 173 13.53 -8.08 14.55
C LEU A 173 14.96 -8.13 14.01
N VAL A 174 15.82 -8.99 14.57
CA VAL A 174 17.19 -9.20 14.08
C VAL A 174 17.18 -9.73 12.64
N HIS A 175 16.26 -10.64 12.31
CA HIS A 175 16.04 -11.12 10.94
C HIS A 175 15.68 -9.95 9.99
N GLU A 176 14.70 -9.10 10.35
CA GLU A 176 14.29 -7.93 9.55
C GLU A 176 15.40 -6.87 9.44
N LEU A 177 16.18 -6.70 10.50
CA LEU A 177 17.34 -5.81 10.48
C LEU A 177 18.42 -6.29 9.50
N ALA A 178 18.57 -7.62 9.31
CA ALA A 178 19.49 -8.15 8.30
C ALA A 178 19.08 -7.70 6.89
N HIS A 179 17.80 -7.80 6.52
CA HIS A 179 17.29 -7.28 5.26
C HIS A 179 17.50 -5.77 5.13
N THR A 180 17.22 -5.03 6.21
CA THR A 180 17.38 -3.57 6.24
C THR A 180 18.84 -3.16 6.04
N VAL A 181 19.78 -3.79 6.74
CA VAL A 181 21.23 -3.50 6.60
C VAL A 181 21.70 -3.82 5.19
N ALA A 182 21.26 -4.95 4.61
CA ALA A 182 21.60 -5.31 3.24
C ALA A 182 21.01 -4.30 2.23
N ALA A 183 19.75 -3.85 2.42
CA ALA A 183 19.13 -2.83 1.59
C ALA A 183 19.92 -1.50 1.64
N LEU A 184 20.24 -1.01 2.84
CA LEU A 184 21.03 0.20 3.03
C LEU A 184 22.45 0.08 2.42
N ARG A 185 23.07 -1.11 2.49
CA ARG A 185 24.36 -1.39 1.86
C ARG A 185 24.30 -1.32 0.34
N PHE A 186 23.15 -1.67 -0.24
CA PHE A 186 22.88 -1.54 -1.68
C PHE A 186 22.33 -0.16 -2.06
N LYS A 187 22.28 0.80 -1.12
CA LYS A 187 21.74 2.16 -1.29
C LYS A 187 20.25 2.17 -1.67
N LEU A 188 19.51 1.17 -1.23
CA LEU A 188 18.07 1.13 -1.38
C LEU A 188 17.43 1.86 -0.19
N PRO A 189 16.55 2.84 -0.41
CA PRO A 189 15.88 3.53 0.67
C PRO A 189 14.91 2.59 1.39
N VAL A 190 14.99 2.56 2.73
CA VAL A 190 14.09 1.79 3.59
C VAL A 190 13.24 2.77 4.37
N ARG A 191 11.94 2.70 4.20
CA ARG A 191 10.98 3.62 4.80
C ARG A 191 10.78 3.34 6.29
N ARG A 192 10.51 2.07 6.63
CA ARG A 192 10.28 1.62 8.01
C ARG A 192 10.36 0.10 8.11
N ILE A 193 10.50 -0.37 9.35
CA ILE A 193 10.31 -1.77 9.73
C ILE A 193 9.04 -1.84 10.57
N GLN A 194 8.15 -2.77 10.26
CA GLN A 194 6.91 -2.96 11.01
C GLN A 194 6.81 -4.41 11.48
N LEU A 195 6.77 -4.61 12.82
CA LEU A 195 6.49 -5.90 13.43
C LEU A 195 4.98 -6.10 13.53
N GLN A 196 4.49 -7.15 12.90
CA GLN A 196 3.07 -7.49 12.79
C GLN A 196 2.79 -8.89 13.32
N PHE A 197 1.51 -9.32 13.22
CA PHE A 197 1.03 -10.62 13.66
C PHE A 197 1.85 -11.79 13.09
N PHE A 198 2.18 -11.78 11.80
CA PHE A 198 2.87 -12.87 11.11
C PHE A 198 4.39 -12.65 10.95
N GLY A 199 5.01 -11.78 11.74
CA GLY A 199 6.45 -11.50 11.65
C GLY A 199 6.75 -10.02 11.47
N GLY A 200 7.88 -9.72 10.83
CA GLY A 200 8.31 -8.39 10.46
C GLY A 200 8.11 -8.13 8.96
N VAL A 201 8.01 -6.86 8.61
CA VAL A 201 8.01 -6.40 7.21
C VAL A 201 8.89 -5.17 7.12
N SER A 202 9.94 -5.25 6.31
CA SER A 202 10.80 -4.12 5.96
C SER A 202 10.30 -3.48 4.67
N GLU A 203 9.74 -2.25 4.77
CA GLU A 203 9.27 -1.51 3.61
C GLU A 203 10.45 -0.88 2.87
N ILE A 204 10.90 -1.55 1.81
CA ILE A 204 11.95 -1.08 0.90
C ILE A 204 11.27 -0.39 -0.27
N GLU A 205 11.58 0.91 -0.50
CA GLU A 205 10.88 1.73 -1.50
C GLU A 205 11.22 1.36 -2.94
N LYS A 206 12.45 0.87 -3.18
CA LYS A 206 12.92 0.54 -4.54
C LYS A 206 13.28 -0.94 -4.64
N GLU A 207 12.97 -1.54 -5.77
CA GLU A 207 13.43 -2.90 -6.08
C GLU A 207 14.92 -2.92 -6.39
N SER A 208 15.53 -4.09 -6.18
CA SER A 208 16.93 -4.32 -6.53
C SER A 208 17.14 -4.21 -8.04
N GLU A 209 18.21 -3.56 -8.46
CA GLU A 209 18.54 -3.36 -9.88
C GLU A 209 19.08 -4.63 -10.55
N THR A 210 19.57 -5.59 -9.77
CA THR A 210 20.19 -6.81 -10.29
C THR A 210 19.73 -8.05 -9.54
N PRO A 211 19.63 -9.20 -10.23
CA PRO A 211 19.19 -10.45 -9.60
C PRO A 211 20.10 -10.90 -8.46
N GLY A 212 21.42 -10.66 -8.55
CA GLY A 212 22.35 -11.00 -7.47
C GLY A 212 22.11 -10.22 -6.18
N ARG A 213 21.82 -8.89 -6.29
CA ARG A 213 21.48 -8.07 -5.12
C ARG A 213 20.16 -8.52 -4.50
N GLU A 214 19.15 -8.84 -5.35
CA GLU A 214 17.87 -9.34 -4.88
C GLU A 214 18.01 -10.68 -4.13
N PHE A 215 18.84 -11.59 -4.65
CA PHE A 215 19.14 -12.86 -3.98
C PHE A 215 19.79 -12.65 -2.62
N VAL A 216 20.84 -11.84 -2.54
CA VAL A 216 21.51 -11.54 -1.26
C VAL A 216 20.56 -10.88 -0.29
N LEU A 217 19.76 -9.89 -0.75
CA LEU A 217 18.78 -9.19 0.06
C LEU A 217 17.77 -10.17 0.68
N ALA A 218 17.29 -11.14 -0.09
CA ALA A 218 16.36 -12.15 0.39
C ALA A 218 17.01 -13.21 1.30
N PHE A 219 18.26 -13.54 1.08
CA PHE A 219 18.96 -14.62 1.80
C PHE A 219 19.45 -14.23 3.19
N VAL A 220 19.80 -12.95 3.41
CA VAL A 220 20.47 -12.52 4.68
C VAL A 220 19.58 -12.70 5.91
N GLY A 221 18.27 -12.54 5.80
CA GLY A 221 17.33 -12.76 6.91
C GLY A 221 17.32 -14.23 7.36
N PRO A 222 16.98 -15.18 6.47
CA PRO A 222 17.04 -16.60 6.78
C PRO A 222 18.41 -17.07 7.29
N LEU A 223 19.50 -16.56 6.70
CA LEU A 223 20.85 -16.86 7.15
C LEU A 223 21.07 -16.41 8.60
N LEU A 224 20.62 -15.22 8.96
CA LEU A 224 20.80 -14.71 10.32
C LEU A 224 19.95 -15.50 11.33
N SER A 225 18.73 -15.92 10.94
CA SER A 225 17.92 -16.82 11.77
C SER A 225 18.60 -18.17 11.98
N LEU A 226 19.25 -18.75 10.96
CA LEU A 226 20.05 -19.98 11.12
C LEU A 226 21.26 -19.77 12.04
N LEU A 227 21.94 -18.65 11.94
CA LEU A 227 23.06 -18.32 12.82
C LEU A 227 22.59 -18.14 14.27
N LEU A 228 21.44 -17.50 14.49
CA LEU A 228 20.85 -17.39 15.83
C LEU A 228 20.44 -18.78 16.37
N ALA A 229 19.79 -19.62 15.56
CA ALA A 229 19.47 -20.98 15.96
C ALA A 229 20.73 -21.78 16.37
N GLY A 230 21.81 -21.64 15.58
CA GLY A 230 23.12 -22.21 15.91
C GLY A 230 23.72 -21.66 17.22
N ALA A 231 23.63 -20.36 17.45
CA ALA A 231 24.10 -19.73 18.69
C ALA A 231 23.30 -20.23 19.91
N PHE A 232 21.96 -20.34 19.81
CA PHE A 232 21.14 -20.91 20.87
C PHE A 232 21.43 -22.38 21.11
N TYR A 233 21.68 -23.17 20.05
CA TYR A 233 22.12 -24.56 20.17
C TYR A 233 23.45 -24.68 20.92
N LEU A 234 24.43 -23.85 20.59
CA LEU A 234 25.69 -23.82 21.31
C LEU A 234 25.50 -23.40 22.78
N GLY A 235 24.63 -22.44 23.05
CA GLY A 235 24.26 -22.05 24.41
C GLY A 235 23.65 -23.17 25.24
N MET A 236 22.87 -24.06 24.62
CA MET A 236 22.29 -25.23 25.29
C MET A 236 23.35 -26.21 25.80
N ASN A 237 24.52 -26.28 25.18
CA ASN A 237 25.59 -27.15 25.65
C ASN A 237 26.22 -26.66 26.97
N ALA A 238 25.93 -25.42 27.39
CA ALA A 238 26.46 -24.81 28.60
C ALA A 238 25.47 -24.86 29.78
N VAL A 239 24.24 -25.33 29.56
CA VAL A 239 23.15 -25.34 30.56
C VAL A 239 22.43 -26.68 30.58
N ASP A 240 21.89 -27.05 31.75
CA ASP A 240 21.06 -28.25 31.87
C ASP A 240 19.74 -28.04 31.12
N PRO A 241 19.36 -28.95 30.19
CA PRO A 241 18.09 -28.87 29.44
C PRO A 241 16.84 -28.85 30.34
N ALA A 242 16.89 -29.40 31.53
CA ALA A 242 15.79 -29.44 32.50
C ALA A 242 15.69 -28.16 33.35
N THR A 243 16.32 -27.08 32.94
CA THR A 243 16.28 -25.77 33.61
C THR A 243 15.55 -24.71 32.77
N VAL A 244 15.09 -23.62 33.39
CA VAL A 244 14.46 -22.50 32.68
C VAL A 244 15.34 -21.98 31.54
N PRO A 245 16.63 -21.70 31.71
CA PRO A 245 17.48 -21.31 30.60
C PRO A 245 17.59 -22.37 29.48
N GLY A 246 17.65 -23.67 29.82
CA GLY A 246 17.71 -24.77 28.88
C GLY A 246 16.46 -24.82 28.00
N VAL A 247 15.28 -24.73 28.61
CA VAL A 247 13.98 -24.75 27.88
C VAL A 247 13.82 -23.49 27.01
N LEU A 248 14.24 -22.31 27.52
CA LEU A 248 14.20 -21.05 26.75
C LEU A 248 15.12 -21.11 25.53
N LEU A 249 16.37 -21.53 25.70
CA LEU A 249 17.34 -21.67 24.60
C LEU A 249 16.86 -22.68 23.56
N GLY A 250 16.33 -23.84 24.01
CA GLY A 250 15.76 -24.85 23.12
C GLY A 250 14.56 -24.32 22.34
N GLY A 251 13.66 -23.60 23.00
CA GLY A 251 12.51 -22.96 22.38
C GLY A 251 12.94 -21.91 21.33
N LEU A 252 13.90 -21.03 21.68
CA LEU A 252 14.43 -20.02 20.75
C LEU A 252 15.18 -20.64 19.57
N MET A 253 15.95 -21.70 19.80
CA MET A 253 16.62 -22.45 18.74
C MET A 253 15.62 -23.00 17.74
N ILE A 254 14.60 -23.74 18.22
CA ILE A 254 13.57 -24.33 17.37
C ILE A 254 12.79 -23.25 16.62
N SER A 255 12.41 -22.17 17.31
CA SER A 255 11.66 -21.07 16.70
C SER A 255 12.44 -20.39 15.59
N ASN A 256 13.72 -20.10 15.78
CA ASN A 256 14.57 -19.49 14.74
C ASN A 256 14.84 -20.45 13.58
N LEU A 257 14.98 -21.75 13.87
CA LEU A 257 15.10 -22.78 12.82
C LEU A 257 13.82 -22.86 11.97
N LEU A 258 12.64 -22.78 12.60
CA LEU A 258 11.36 -22.75 11.89
C LEU A 258 11.22 -21.46 11.06
N VAL A 259 11.55 -20.30 11.61
CA VAL A 259 11.52 -19.03 10.87
C VAL A 259 12.42 -19.13 9.63
N ALA A 260 13.64 -19.65 9.78
CA ALA A 260 14.56 -19.84 8.65
C ALA A 260 14.01 -20.84 7.63
N ALA A 261 13.52 -22.00 8.08
CA ALA A 261 12.98 -23.04 7.21
C ALA A 261 11.77 -22.54 6.41
N PHE A 262 10.81 -21.89 7.06
CA PHE A 262 9.64 -21.32 6.38
C PHE A 262 10.05 -20.21 5.39
N ASN A 263 10.95 -19.32 5.78
CA ASN A 263 11.41 -18.25 4.90
C ASN A 263 12.29 -18.74 3.73
N LEU A 264 12.87 -19.93 3.82
CA LEU A 264 13.60 -20.57 2.70
C LEU A 264 12.69 -21.34 1.73
N LEU A 265 11.40 -21.52 2.03
CA LEU A 265 10.48 -22.17 1.11
C LEU A 265 10.36 -21.38 -0.20
N PRO A 266 10.46 -22.05 -1.37
CA PRO A 266 10.59 -21.37 -2.66
C PRO A 266 9.24 -20.87 -3.19
N GLY A 267 8.62 -19.91 -2.51
CA GLY A 267 7.33 -19.36 -2.93
C GLY A 267 7.07 -17.95 -2.36
N LEU A 268 6.63 -17.03 -3.17
CA LEU A 268 6.16 -15.72 -2.67
C LEU A 268 4.93 -15.93 -1.78
N PRO A 269 4.78 -15.17 -0.68
CA PRO A 269 5.54 -13.93 -0.35
C PRO A 269 6.80 -14.13 0.50
N LEU A 270 7.26 -15.35 0.70
CA LEU A 270 8.41 -15.68 1.56
C LEU A 270 9.74 -15.26 0.91
N ASP A 271 10.80 -15.14 1.73
CA ASP A 271 12.15 -14.77 1.23
C ASP A 271 12.70 -15.78 0.21
N GLY A 272 12.47 -17.07 0.42
CA GLY A 272 12.83 -18.12 -0.55
C GLY A 272 12.12 -17.94 -1.89
N GLY A 273 10.91 -17.37 -1.89
CA GLY A 273 10.22 -16.97 -3.12
C GLY A 273 10.92 -15.80 -3.82
N ARG A 274 11.45 -14.83 -3.07
CA ARG A 274 12.28 -13.74 -3.62
C ARG A 274 13.62 -14.27 -4.14
N MET A 275 14.21 -15.25 -3.46
CA MET A 275 15.41 -15.94 -3.94
C MET A 275 15.12 -16.68 -5.25
N LEU A 276 14.01 -17.41 -5.34
CA LEU A 276 13.57 -18.08 -6.57
C LEU A 276 13.29 -17.07 -7.70
N ARG A 277 12.61 -15.97 -7.41
CA ARG A 277 12.43 -14.85 -8.33
C ARG A 277 13.79 -14.37 -8.88
N ALA A 278 14.74 -14.11 -8.00
CA ALA A 278 16.07 -13.63 -8.37
C ALA A 278 16.82 -14.64 -9.26
N LEU A 279 16.74 -15.92 -8.93
CA LEU A 279 17.35 -17.00 -9.72
C LEU A 279 16.77 -17.06 -11.14
N ILE A 280 15.45 -17.09 -11.26
CA ILE A 280 14.77 -17.13 -12.56
C ILE A 280 15.02 -15.83 -13.36
N TRP A 281 15.02 -14.67 -12.70
CA TRP A 281 15.40 -13.41 -13.32
C TRP A 281 16.83 -13.46 -13.85
N GLY A 282 17.78 -13.98 -13.09
CA GLY A 282 19.18 -14.14 -13.53
C GLY A 282 19.33 -15.01 -14.78
N ILE A 283 18.49 -16.03 -14.93
CA ILE A 283 18.50 -16.94 -16.09
C ILE A 283 17.76 -16.33 -17.30
N THR A 284 16.60 -15.71 -17.07
CA THR A 284 15.72 -15.23 -18.15
C THR A 284 15.98 -13.78 -18.56
N GLY A 285 16.71 -13.02 -17.76
CA GLY A 285 16.90 -11.57 -17.93
C GLY A 285 15.66 -10.73 -17.61
N LYS A 286 14.51 -11.36 -17.28
CA LYS A 286 13.22 -10.68 -17.08
C LYS A 286 12.74 -10.80 -15.63
N PRO A 287 12.66 -9.71 -14.84
CA PRO A 287 12.24 -9.76 -13.45
C PRO A 287 10.80 -10.21 -13.29
N MET A 288 9.90 -9.85 -14.22
CA MET A 288 8.50 -10.26 -14.17
C MET A 288 8.31 -11.76 -14.29
N THR A 289 9.06 -12.42 -15.19
CA THR A 289 9.02 -13.89 -15.34
C THR A 289 9.38 -14.58 -14.04
N GLY A 290 10.40 -14.07 -13.32
CA GLY A 290 10.77 -14.55 -12.00
C GLY A 290 9.64 -14.39 -10.98
N THR A 291 8.98 -13.22 -10.97
CA THR A 291 7.87 -12.95 -10.04
C THR A 291 6.67 -13.86 -10.31
N VAL A 292 6.29 -14.05 -11.59
CA VAL A 292 5.19 -14.92 -11.98
C VAL A 292 5.47 -16.36 -11.54
N ALA A 293 6.65 -16.88 -11.84
CA ALA A 293 7.03 -18.24 -11.47
C ALA A 293 7.03 -18.44 -9.95
N ALA A 294 7.66 -17.52 -9.20
CA ALA A 294 7.72 -17.58 -7.74
C ALA A 294 6.32 -17.45 -7.09
N ALA A 295 5.41 -16.67 -7.68
CA ALA A 295 4.03 -16.55 -7.21
C ALA A 295 3.23 -17.83 -7.46
N TRP A 296 3.42 -18.52 -8.62
CA TRP A 296 2.77 -19.79 -8.88
C TRP A 296 3.30 -20.91 -7.98
N VAL A 297 4.61 -20.94 -7.71
CA VAL A 297 5.20 -21.87 -6.73
C VAL A 297 4.63 -21.59 -5.33
N GLY A 298 4.47 -20.32 -4.94
CA GLY A 298 3.83 -19.92 -3.69
C GLY A 298 2.38 -20.40 -3.58
N ARG A 299 1.60 -20.34 -4.67
CA ARG A 299 0.24 -20.91 -4.71
C ARG A 299 0.25 -22.43 -4.61
N GLY A 300 1.19 -23.10 -5.29
CA GLY A 300 1.39 -24.52 -5.15
C GLY A 300 1.73 -24.91 -3.71
N LEU A 301 2.58 -24.12 -3.04
CA LEU A 301 2.92 -24.27 -1.63
C LEU A 301 1.69 -24.10 -0.72
N ALA A 302 0.82 -23.12 -1.01
CA ALA A 302 -0.43 -22.95 -0.27
C ALA A 302 -1.33 -24.19 -0.35
N VAL A 303 -1.47 -24.78 -1.54
CA VAL A 303 -2.22 -26.05 -1.72
C VAL A 303 -1.53 -27.20 -0.98
N ALA A 304 -0.19 -27.26 -1.05
CA ALA A 304 0.57 -28.29 -0.34
C ALA A 304 0.42 -28.18 1.19
N VAL A 305 0.38 -26.96 1.74
CA VAL A 305 0.12 -26.72 3.17
C VAL A 305 -1.31 -27.11 3.54
N LEU A 306 -2.30 -26.74 2.72
CA LEU A 306 -3.71 -27.03 2.97
C LEU A 306 -3.99 -28.54 3.07
N ILE A 307 -3.37 -29.34 2.22
CA ILE A 307 -3.56 -30.79 2.17
C ILE A 307 -2.52 -31.50 3.04
N GLY A 308 -1.26 -31.07 2.95
CA GLY A 308 -0.13 -31.77 3.55
C GLY A 308 -0.10 -31.65 5.07
N LEU A 309 -0.43 -30.48 5.64
CA LEU A 309 -0.36 -30.30 7.08
C LEU A 309 -1.36 -31.23 7.82
N PRO A 310 -2.65 -31.31 7.45
CA PRO A 310 -3.57 -32.28 8.04
C PRO A 310 -3.13 -33.72 7.80
N LEU A 311 -2.62 -34.04 6.61
CA LEU A 311 -2.19 -35.39 6.30
C LEU A 311 -1.00 -35.82 7.16
N ILE A 312 -0.03 -34.93 7.37
CA ILE A 312 1.16 -35.23 8.19
C ILE A 312 0.79 -35.41 9.67
N THR A 313 -0.13 -34.59 10.19
CA THR A 313 -0.61 -34.71 11.57
C THR A 313 -1.37 -36.04 11.79
N HIS A 314 -2.17 -36.44 10.81
CA HIS A 314 -2.92 -37.73 10.91
C HIS A 314 -2.06 -38.96 10.73
N THR A 315 -1.03 -38.93 9.90
CA THR A 315 -0.13 -40.07 9.69
C THR A 315 0.87 -40.29 10.81
N GLY A 316 0.96 -39.35 11.77
CA GLY A 316 1.88 -39.44 12.90
C GLY A 316 3.35 -39.23 12.55
N VAL A 317 3.66 -38.76 11.33
CA VAL A 317 5.06 -38.50 10.89
C VAL A 317 5.74 -37.40 11.74
N ILE A 318 4.97 -36.43 12.26
CA ILE A 318 5.44 -35.39 13.18
C ILE A 318 4.97 -35.65 14.62
N GLY A 319 4.62 -36.83 14.99
CA GLY A 319 4.20 -37.14 16.36
C GLY A 319 4.25 -38.63 16.63
N ASN A 320 4.50 -39.03 17.88
CA ASN A 320 4.68 -40.38 18.28
C ASN A 320 3.39 -41.25 18.27
N ARG A 321 2.24 -40.66 17.89
CA ARG A 321 0.96 -41.41 17.78
C ARG A 321 0.14 -40.82 16.62
N PRO A 322 -0.40 -41.70 15.72
CA PRO A 322 -1.40 -41.30 14.74
C PRO A 322 -2.63 -40.76 15.49
N GLN A 323 -3.09 -39.57 15.13
CA GLN A 323 -4.34 -39.02 15.65
C GLN A 323 -5.53 -39.69 14.93
N GLU A 324 -6.54 -40.10 15.65
CA GLU A 324 -7.79 -40.60 15.04
C GLU A 324 -8.42 -39.49 14.19
N ILE A 325 -8.85 -39.88 12.99
CA ILE A 325 -9.55 -38.97 12.07
C ILE A 325 -10.96 -38.72 12.64
N GLY A 326 -11.20 -37.53 13.11
CA GLY A 326 -12.47 -37.13 13.71
C GLY A 326 -12.29 -36.57 15.11
N GLY A 327 -12.87 -35.43 15.36
CA GLY A 327 -12.78 -34.73 16.64
C GLY A 327 -12.28 -33.28 16.51
N MET A 328 -12.26 -32.58 17.61
CA MET A 328 -11.91 -31.15 17.66
C MET A 328 -10.47 -30.88 17.17
N ASN A 329 -9.54 -31.79 17.42
CA ASN A 329 -8.14 -31.62 16.98
C ASN A 329 -8.02 -31.63 15.45
N THR A 330 -8.72 -32.53 14.76
CA THR A 330 -8.75 -32.59 13.29
C THR A 330 -9.32 -31.31 12.68
N VAL A 331 -10.39 -30.78 13.28
CA VAL A 331 -10.98 -29.51 12.83
C VAL A 331 -10.01 -28.36 13.04
N MET A 332 -9.31 -28.33 14.18
CA MET A 332 -8.35 -27.27 14.50
C MET A 332 -7.13 -27.31 13.56
N ASP A 333 -6.59 -28.50 13.27
CA ASP A 333 -5.49 -28.69 12.32
C ASP A 333 -5.88 -28.27 10.90
N ALA A 334 -7.08 -28.66 10.46
CA ALA A 334 -7.61 -28.25 9.16
C ALA A 334 -7.85 -26.74 9.08
N LEU A 335 -8.36 -26.12 10.15
CA LEU A 335 -8.55 -24.68 10.24
C LEU A 335 -7.20 -23.94 10.18
N LEU A 336 -6.21 -24.40 10.94
CA LEU A 336 -4.86 -23.84 10.92
C LEU A 336 -4.24 -23.93 9.51
N ALA A 337 -4.33 -25.10 8.88
CA ALA A 337 -3.86 -25.32 7.52
C ALA A 337 -4.56 -24.39 6.53
N ALA A 338 -5.88 -24.22 6.64
CA ALA A 338 -6.65 -23.32 5.78
C ALA A 338 -6.25 -21.86 5.96
N ILE A 339 -6.04 -21.40 7.20
CA ILE A 339 -5.59 -20.03 7.49
C ILE A 339 -4.19 -19.79 6.90
N LEU A 340 -3.24 -20.70 7.13
CA LEU A 340 -1.88 -20.58 6.59
C LEU A 340 -1.89 -20.60 5.05
N ALA A 341 -2.64 -21.51 4.45
CA ALA A 341 -2.78 -21.60 3.00
C ALA A 341 -3.41 -20.31 2.41
N ALA A 342 -4.44 -19.74 3.06
CA ALA A 342 -5.07 -18.49 2.64
C ALA A 342 -4.09 -17.30 2.70
N ILE A 343 -3.25 -17.24 3.74
CA ILE A 343 -2.23 -16.19 3.89
C ILE A 343 -1.18 -16.30 2.77
N ILE A 344 -0.65 -17.49 2.51
CA ILE A 344 0.33 -17.72 1.45
C ILE A 344 -0.28 -17.42 0.08
N TRP A 345 -1.52 -17.87 -0.18
CA TRP A 345 -2.21 -17.65 -1.44
C TRP A 345 -2.47 -16.17 -1.72
N THR A 346 -3.00 -15.45 -0.73
CA THR A 346 -3.27 -14.02 -0.85
C THR A 346 -1.99 -13.20 -0.95
N GLY A 347 -0.95 -13.56 -0.20
CA GLY A 347 0.37 -12.95 -0.27
C GLY A 347 1.02 -13.12 -1.66
N ALA A 348 0.99 -14.34 -2.21
CA ALA A 348 1.48 -14.60 -3.58
C ALA A 348 0.69 -13.79 -4.62
N GLY A 349 -0.65 -13.71 -4.48
CA GLY A 349 -1.50 -12.90 -5.34
C GLY A 349 -1.21 -11.41 -5.27
N ASN A 350 -0.98 -10.88 -4.08
CA ASN A 350 -0.63 -9.49 -3.86
C ASN A 350 0.75 -9.15 -4.43
N SER A 351 1.74 -10.04 -4.25
CA SER A 351 3.08 -9.86 -4.84
C SER A 351 3.01 -9.77 -6.36
N LEU A 352 2.22 -10.64 -6.99
CA LEU A 352 2.02 -10.62 -8.45
C LEU A 352 1.29 -9.36 -8.90
N ARG A 353 0.26 -8.93 -8.16
CA ARG A 353 -0.48 -7.69 -8.46
C ARG A 353 0.43 -6.46 -8.37
N MET A 354 1.24 -6.39 -7.31
CA MET A 354 2.18 -5.29 -7.12
C MET A 354 3.27 -5.25 -8.22
N ALA A 355 3.79 -6.41 -8.62
CA ALA A 355 4.76 -6.48 -9.70
C ALA A 355 4.17 -6.01 -11.04
N ARG A 356 2.94 -6.41 -11.38
CA ARG A 356 2.23 -5.93 -12.58
C ARG A 356 1.99 -4.42 -12.54
N LEU A 357 1.62 -3.91 -11.37
CA LEU A 357 1.45 -2.47 -11.17
C LEU A 357 2.72 -1.72 -11.54
N ARG A 358 3.86 -2.15 -10.99
CA ARG A 358 5.18 -1.54 -11.24
C ARG A 358 5.64 -1.67 -12.69
N GLU A 359 5.31 -2.77 -13.35
CA GLU A 359 5.65 -2.98 -14.76
C GLU A 359 4.94 -1.99 -15.69
N HIS A 360 3.67 -1.66 -15.39
CA HIS A 360 2.84 -0.79 -16.24
C HIS A 360 2.80 0.67 -15.79
N LEU A 361 3.29 0.99 -14.58
CA LEU A 361 3.36 2.38 -14.12
C LEU A 361 4.16 3.30 -15.06
N PRO A 362 5.33 2.92 -15.62
CA PRO A 362 6.08 3.76 -16.54
C PRO A 362 5.35 4.13 -17.83
N ASP A 363 4.29 3.39 -18.20
CA ASP A 363 3.43 3.70 -19.36
C ASP A 363 2.58 4.98 -19.09
N LEU A 364 2.41 5.37 -17.83
CA LEU A 364 1.72 6.58 -17.44
C LEU A 364 2.67 7.78 -17.53
N GLN A 365 2.61 8.51 -18.62
CA GLN A 365 3.41 9.71 -18.82
C GLN A 365 2.52 10.93 -18.85
N ALA A 366 2.84 11.96 -18.04
CA ALA A 366 2.09 13.21 -18.03
C ALA A 366 1.94 13.77 -19.44
N ARG A 367 3.03 13.79 -20.23
CA ARG A 367 3.06 14.28 -21.60
C ARG A 367 2.05 13.58 -22.52
N THR A 368 1.92 12.26 -22.45
CA THR A 368 1.05 11.49 -23.35
C THR A 368 -0.42 11.55 -22.95
N LEU A 369 -0.71 11.80 -21.66
CA LEU A 369 -2.05 11.89 -21.11
C LEU A 369 -2.61 13.30 -21.14
N THR A 370 -1.76 14.30 -21.41
CA THR A 370 -2.12 15.72 -21.44
C THR A 370 -2.91 16.05 -22.69
N ARG A 371 -3.99 16.76 -22.50
CA ARG A 371 -4.81 17.35 -23.57
C ARG A 371 -4.23 18.69 -23.96
N ARG A 372 -4.11 18.94 -25.27
CA ARG A 372 -3.71 20.23 -25.77
C ARG A 372 -4.68 21.30 -25.28
N ALA A 373 -4.14 22.38 -24.73
CA ALA A 373 -4.90 23.53 -24.24
C ALA A 373 -4.55 24.80 -25.00
N ILE A 374 -5.48 25.75 -25.02
CA ILE A 374 -5.20 27.11 -25.48
C ILE A 374 -5.33 28.10 -24.33
N PRO A 375 -4.49 29.14 -24.29
CA PRO A 375 -4.67 30.23 -23.38
C PRO A 375 -5.85 31.13 -23.82
N VAL A 376 -6.66 31.56 -22.85
CA VAL A 376 -7.79 32.47 -23.07
C VAL A 376 -7.83 33.51 -21.96
N GLU A 377 -8.20 34.73 -22.29
CA GLU A 377 -8.38 35.77 -21.27
C GLU A 377 -9.61 35.51 -20.40
N ASN A 378 -9.60 35.96 -19.17
CA ASN A 378 -10.61 35.69 -18.16
C ASN A 378 -12.04 36.15 -18.55
N THR A 379 -12.15 37.23 -19.36
CA THR A 379 -13.42 37.81 -19.83
C THR A 379 -13.96 37.19 -21.13
N THR A 380 -13.20 36.29 -21.77
CA THR A 380 -13.56 35.69 -23.05
C THR A 380 -14.88 34.91 -22.90
N PRO A 381 -15.89 35.11 -23.79
CA PRO A 381 -17.10 34.30 -23.80
C PRO A 381 -16.79 32.84 -24.09
N LEU A 382 -17.48 31.94 -23.40
CA LEU A 382 -17.26 30.47 -23.55
C LEU A 382 -17.43 30.00 -24.98
N SER A 383 -18.41 30.51 -25.75
CA SER A 383 -18.61 30.17 -27.16
C SER A 383 -17.39 30.50 -28.02
N GLU A 384 -16.79 31.65 -27.79
CA GLU A 384 -15.58 32.09 -28.52
C GLU A 384 -14.37 31.29 -28.11
N ALA A 385 -14.20 31.03 -26.81
CA ALA A 385 -13.11 30.19 -26.32
C ALA A 385 -13.18 28.76 -26.91
N LEU A 386 -14.38 28.17 -26.95
CA LEU A 386 -14.59 26.84 -27.55
C LEU A 386 -14.37 26.83 -29.07
N ARG A 387 -14.77 27.92 -29.78
CA ARG A 387 -14.49 28.05 -31.21
C ARG A 387 -12.97 28.06 -31.48
N ARG A 388 -12.21 28.91 -30.75
CA ARG A 388 -10.74 28.97 -30.86
C ARG A 388 -10.09 27.63 -30.48
N ALA A 389 -10.59 26.94 -29.44
CA ALA A 389 -10.08 25.64 -29.06
C ALA A 389 -10.26 24.62 -30.17
N ASN A 390 -11.45 24.60 -30.79
CA ASN A 390 -11.77 23.68 -31.87
C ASN A 390 -10.92 23.93 -33.13
N GLU A 391 -10.72 25.20 -33.50
CA GLU A 391 -9.84 25.60 -34.61
C GLU A 391 -8.38 25.20 -34.36
N ALA A 392 -7.91 25.29 -33.11
CA ALA A 392 -6.55 24.91 -32.71
C ALA A 392 -6.39 23.38 -32.48
N GLY A 393 -7.48 22.61 -32.57
CA GLY A 393 -7.49 21.19 -32.21
C GLY A 393 -7.21 20.94 -30.73
N ALA A 394 -7.52 21.92 -29.85
CA ALA A 394 -7.34 21.82 -28.41
C ALA A 394 -8.63 21.34 -27.74
N ARG A 395 -8.47 20.67 -26.61
CA ARG A 395 -9.58 20.12 -25.81
C ARG A 395 -9.70 20.69 -24.41
N ALA A 396 -8.82 21.63 -24.06
CA ALA A 396 -8.80 22.28 -22.78
C ALA A 396 -8.55 23.78 -22.92
N LEU A 397 -8.99 24.53 -21.89
CA LEU A 397 -8.84 26.00 -21.83
C LEU A 397 -8.06 26.36 -20.56
N VAL A 398 -7.05 27.21 -20.70
CA VAL A 398 -6.26 27.76 -19.60
C VAL A 398 -6.54 29.25 -19.55
N VAL A 399 -7.01 29.75 -18.41
CA VAL A 399 -7.20 31.20 -18.22
C VAL A 399 -5.86 31.86 -17.91
N VAL A 400 -5.53 32.89 -18.66
CA VAL A 400 -4.29 33.61 -18.49
C VAL A 400 -4.59 35.06 -18.11
N ASP A 401 -3.63 35.68 -17.45
CA ASP A 401 -3.66 37.15 -17.17
C ASP A 401 -3.21 37.99 -18.39
N GLY A 402 -3.12 39.32 -18.20
CA GLY A 402 -2.69 40.24 -19.24
C GLY A 402 -1.22 40.09 -19.67
N HIS A 403 -0.42 39.33 -18.92
CA HIS A 403 0.98 39.00 -19.24
C HIS A 403 1.13 37.64 -19.91
N GLY A 404 0.04 36.86 -19.98
CA GLY A 404 0.05 35.51 -20.54
C GLY A 404 0.33 34.40 -19.50
N ASP A 405 0.43 34.73 -18.22
CA ASP A 405 0.67 33.79 -17.15
C ASP A 405 -0.61 33.05 -16.78
N PRO A 406 -0.54 31.71 -16.57
CA PRO A 406 -1.70 30.90 -16.25
C PRO A 406 -2.16 31.17 -14.81
N ILE A 407 -3.44 31.57 -14.66
CA ILE A 407 -4.08 31.93 -13.38
C ILE A 407 -5.17 30.93 -12.96
N ALA A 408 -5.84 30.30 -13.93
CA ALA A 408 -6.92 29.34 -13.63
C ALA A 408 -7.10 28.29 -14.74
N LEU A 409 -7.75 27.18 -14.39
CA LEU A 409 -8.09 26.09 -15.33
C LEU A 409 -9.61 26.01 -15.48
N VAL A 410 -10.09 25.95 -16.72
CA VAL A 410 -11.52 25.78 -17.01
C VAL A 410 -11.87 24.32 -16.90
N ARG A 411 -12.76 23.97 -15.96
CA ARG A 411 -13.17 22.59 -15.71
C ARG A 411 -14.07 22.05 -16.83
N GLU A 412 -13.73 20.89 -17.37
CA GLU A 412 -14.55 20.23 -18.42
C GLU A 412 -15.99 19.98 -17.96
N SER A 413 -16.18 19.55 -16.71
CA SER A 413 -17.51 19.36 -16.12
C SER A 413 -18.33 20.64 -16.05
N ALA A 414 -17.69 21.78 -15.79
CA ALA A 414 -18.36 23.08 -15.78
C ALA A 414 -18.75 23.52 -17.19
N ILE A 415 -17.90 23.28 -18.21
CA ILE A 415 -18.25 23.52 -19.62
C ILE A 415 -19.48 22.71 -20.02
N ALA A 416 -19.49 21.42 -19.66
CA ALA A 416 -20.59 20.49 -19.99
C ALA A 416 -21.93 20.92 -19.34
N SER A 417 -21.89 21.58 -18.19
CA SER A 417 -23.10 22.06 -17.49
C SER A 417 -23.74 23.29 -18.13
N VAL A 418 -23.03 24.02 -19.05
CA VAL A 418 -23.55 25.23 -19.69
C VAL A 418 -24.30 24.88 -20.99
N PRO A 419 -25.63 25.10 -21.05
CA PRO A 419 -26.39 24.91 -22.29
C PRO A 419 -25.83 25.78 -23.43
N GLU A 420 -25.91 25.26 -24.68
CA GLU A 420 -25.26 25.91 -25.83
C GLU A 420 -25.72 27.34 -26.06
N HIS A 421 -27.02 27.60 -25.90
CA HIS A 421 -27.63 28.94 -26.08
C HIS A 421 -27.12 29.98 -25.05
N ARG A 422 -26.60 29.54 -23.90
CA ARG A 422 -26.06 30.43 -22.86
C ARG A 422 -24.54 30.66 -22.98
N ARG A 423 -23.80 29.87 -23.73
CA ARG A 423 -22.35 29.95 -23.88
C ARG A 423 -21.84 31.32 -24.35
N PRO A 424 -22.54 32.10 -25.21
CA PRO A 424 -22.10 33.44 -25.59
C PRO A 424 -22.09 34.45 -24.44
N TRP A 425 -22.86 34.21 -23.38
CA TRP A 425 -23.05 35.13 -22.26
C TRP A 425 -22.30 34.75 -20.99
N VAL A 426 -21.59 33.59 -21.02
CA VAL A 426 -20.84 33.07 -19.88
C VAL A 426 -19.36 33.31 -20.12
N ALA A 427 -18.72 34.07 -19.24
CA ALA A 427 -17.27 34.26 -19.28
C ALA A 427 -16.56 32.98 -18.80
N VAL A 428 -15.42 32.65 -19.40
CA VAL A 428 -14.64 31.45 -19.04
C VAL A 428 -14.18 31.47 -17.59
N SER A 429 -13.92 32.66 -17.01
CA SER A 429 -13.53 32.80 -15.61
C SER A 429 -14.56 32.24 -14.61
N THR A 430 -15.88 32.30 -14.94
CA THR A 430 -16.94 31.80 -14.06
C THR A 430 -16.94 30.26 -13.97
N LEU A 431 -16.29 29.58 -14.90
CA LEU A 431 -16.20 28.12 -15.01
C LEU A 431 -14.82 27.60 -14.62
N ALA A 432 -13.90 28.52 -14.35
CA ALA A 432 -12.51 28.21 -14.04
C ALA A 432 -12.31 27.95 -12.54
N GLN A 433 -11.31 27.18 -12.23
CA GLN A 433 -10.78 26.96 -10.90
C GLN A 433 -9.42 27.61 -10.80
N ASP A 434 -9.18 28.40 -9.74
CA ASP A 434 -7.90 29.05 -9.51
C ASP A 434 -6.77 28.05 -9.46
N LEU A 435 -5.65 28.41 -10.07
CA LEU A 435 -4.47 27.58 -10.17
C LEU A 435 -3.63 27.74 -8.90
N THR A 436 -3.48 26.65 -8.14
CA THR A 436 -2.54 26.59 -7.02
C THR A 436 -1.22 25.96 -7.48
N ASP A 437 -0.11 26.24 -6.78
CA ASP A 437 1.21 25.72 -7.18
C ASP A 437 1.27 24.20 -7.24
N GLY A 438 0.57 23.51 -6.35
CA GLY A 438 0.46 22.03 -6.38
C GLY A 438 -0.33 21.47 -7.57
N MET A 439 -1.07 22.31 -8.33
CA MET A 439 -1.77 21.89 -9.55
C MET A 439 -0.89 22.01 -10.81
N LYS A 440 0.34 22.51 -10.70
CA LYS A 440 1.31 22.54 -11.79
C LYS A 440 2.10 21.24 -11.83
N VAL A 441 2.01 20.52 -12.92
CA VAL A 441 2.63 19.18 -13.14
C VAL A 441 3.67 19.32 -14.24
N SER A 442 4.89 18.81 -14.02
CA SER A 442 5.88 18.76 -15.11
C SER A 442 5.48 17.76 -16.18
N ALA A 443 5.63 18.14 -17.46
CA ALA A 443 5.39 17.25 -18.59
C ALA A 443 6.27 15.98 -18.60
N ASN A 444 7.38 16.02 -17.86
CA ASN A 444 8.34 14.91 -17.78
C ASN A 444 8.04 13.91 -16.66
N LEU A 445 7.03 14.16 -15.82
CA LEU A 445 6.65 13.21 -14.76
C LEU A 445 6.07 11.94 -15.36
N ILE A 446 6.54 10.80 -14.84
CA ILE A 446 6.14 9.47 -15.30
C ILE A 446 5.82 8.57 -14.10
N GLY A 447 4.94 7.61 -14.30
CA GLY A 447 4.69 6.50 -13.39
C GLY A 447 4.31 6.91 -11.98
N GLU A 448 5.11 6.44 -11.02
CA GLU A 448 4.86 6.66 -9.58
C GLU A 448 5.00 8.13 -9.19
N GLU A 449 5.98 8.84 -9.73
CA GLU A 449 6.20 10.27 -9.45
C GLU A 449 5.00 11.11 -9.88
N LEU A 450 4.40 10.79 -11.03
CA LEU A 450 3.16 11.44 -11.48
C LEU A 450 2.01 11.18 -10.51
N LEU A 451 1.81 9.92 -10.13
CA LEU A 451 0.72 9.56 -9.20
C LEU A 451 0.88 10.17 -7.81
N ASP A 452 2.11 10.23 -7.30
CA ASP A 452 2.40 10.83 -6.00
C ASP A 452 2.18 12.35 -6.01
N HIS A 453 2.53 13.02 -7.11
CA HIS A 453 2.23 14.44 -7.28
C HIS A 453 0.71 14.70 -7.24
N LEU A 454 -0.07 13.89 -7.99
CA LEU A 454 -1.53 14.00 -8.02
C LEU A 454 -2.19 13.67 -6.67
N ARG A 455 -1.60 12.78 -5.87
CA ARG A 455 -2.07 12.45 -4.51
C ARG A 455 -1.80 13.57 -3.50
N THR A 456 -0.68 14.27 -3.66
CA THR A 456 -0.29 15.35 -2.74
C THR A 456 -1.24 16.54 -2.83
N THR A 457 -1.71 16.86 -4.04
CA THR A 457 -2.66 17.96 -4.28
C THR A 457 -3.83 17.44 -5.11
N PRO A 458 -4.87 16.85 -4.48
CA PRO A 458 -6.02 16.32 -5.21
C PRO A 458 -6.79 17.41 -5.94
N ALA A 459 -6.84 17.33 -7.27
CA ALA A 459 -7.63 18.19 -8.14
C ALA A 459 -8.27 17.36 -9.28
N THR A 460 -9.27 17.91 -9.94
CA THR A 460 -9.88 17.27 -11.10
C THR A 460 -9.06 17.46 -12.36
N GLU A 461 -8.34 18.60 -12.45
CA GLU A 461 -7.53 18.98 -13.58
C GLU A 461 -6.24 19.65 -13.11
N TYR A 462 -5.15 19.46 -13.86
CA TYR A 462 -3.82 19.95 -13.56
C TYR A 462 -3.24 20.66 -14.78
N LEU A 463 -2.52 21.75 -14.55
CA LEU A 463 -1.75 22.42 -15.58
C LEU A 463 -0.45 21.66 -15.81
N VAL A 464 -0.21 21.23 -17.04
CA VAL A 464 1.05 20.61 -17.40
C VAL A 464 1.96 21.65 -18.03
N VAL A 465 3.16 21.78 -17.46
CA VAL A 465 4.17 22.76 -17.88
C VAL A 465 5.45 22.05 -18.35
N GLU A 466 6.11 22.65 -19.32
CA GLU A 466 7.46 22.21 -19.72
C GLU A 466 8.52 22.72 -18.74
N THR A 467 9.74 22.19 -18.85
CA THR A 467 10.89 22.57 -18.00
C THR A 467 11.20 24.08 -18.03
N GLY A 468 10.77 24.78 -19.09
CA GLY A 468 10.89 26.24 -19.23
C GLY A 468 9.70 27.05 -18.70
N GLY A 469 8.69 26.43 -18.08
CA GLY A 469 7.49 27.09 -17.60
C GLY A 469 6.39 27.32 -18.64
N ALA A 470 6.64 26.96 -19.91
CA ALA A 470 5.65 27.07 -20.97
C ALA A 470 4.47 26.11 -20.75
N ILE A 471 3.26 26.56 -21.06
CA ILE A 471 2.04 25.76 -20.98
C ILE A 471 2.11 24.64 -22.03
N TYR A 472 2.15 23.38 -21.57
CA TYR A 472 2.06 22.22 -22.44
C TYR A 472 0.61 21.82 -22.70
N GLY A 473 -0.24 21.85 -21.65
CA GLY A 473 -1.65 21.53 -21.73
C GLY A 473 -2.29 21.28 -20.36
N VAL A 474 -3.41 20.58 -20.38
CA VAL A 474 -4.17 20.23 -19.17
C VAL A 474 -4.28 18.70 -19.04
N LEU A 475 -3.96 18.19 -17.87
CA LEU A 475 -4.09 16.77 -17.51
C LEU A 475 -5.33 16.60 -16.63
N SER A 476 -6.25 15.72 -17.05
CA SER A 476 -7.41 15.37 -16.23
C SER A 476 -7.10 14.15 -15.36
N ALA A 477 -7.45 14.22 -14.07
CA ALA A 477 -7.34 13.07 -13.16
C ALA A 477 -8.11 11.85 -13.67
N LEU A 478 -9.25 12.07 -14.33
CA LEU A 478 -10.05 11.02 -14.95
C LEU A 478 -9.32 10.30 -16.11
N ASP A 479 -8.53 11.05 -16.89
CA ASP A 479 -7.76 10.44 -17.99
C ASP A 479 -6.60 9.61 -17.45
N VAL A 480 -5.98 10.05 -16.36
CA VAL A 480 -4.96 9.26 -15.65
C VAL A 480 -5.56 7.97 -15.09
N GLU A 481 -6.73 8.06 -14.45
CA GLU A 481 -7.45 6.89 -13.94
C GLU A 481 -7.79 5.89 -15.05
N LYS A 482 -8.34 6.37 -16.17
CA LYS A 482 -8.65 5.53 -17.34
C LYS A 482 -7.40 4.89 -17.93
N ALA A 483 -6.31 5.64 -18.05
CA ALA A 483 -5.04 5.13 -18.56
C ALA A 483 -4.46 4.07 -17.62
N PHE A 484 -4.54 4.29 -16.31
CA PHE A 484 -4.12 3.34 -15.29
C PHE A 484 -4.92 2.03 -15.38
N VAL A 485 -6.25 2.11 -15.40
CA VAL A 485 -7.12 0.93 -15.55
C VAL A 485 -6.82 0.18 -16.85
N LYS A 486 -6.62 0.91 -17.95
CA LYS A 486 -6.27 0.33 -19.27
C LYS A 486 -4.90 -0.37 -19.23
N ALA A 487 -3.90 0.23 -18.56
CA ALA A 487 -2.58 -0.35 -18.40
C ALA A 487 -2.65 -1.66 -17.61
N MET A 488 -3.44 -1.68 -16.51
CA MET A 488 -3.64 -2.86 -15.67
C MET A 488 -4.43 -3.99 -16.36
N ALA A 489 -5.25 -3.67 -17.36
CA ALA A 489 -6.05 -4.65 -18.09
C ALA A 489 -5.29 -5.30 -19.27
N ARG A 490 -4.08 -4.83 -19.61
CA ARG A 490 -3.28 -5.43 -20.71
C ARG A 490 -2.86 -6.84 -20.35
N PRO A 491 -3.11 -7.84 -21.24
CA PRO A 491 -2.56 -9.18 -21.07
C PRO A 491 -1.03 -9.15 -21.24
N GLN A 492 -0.35 -10.09 -20.61
CA GLN A 492 1.10 -10.27 -20.74
C GLN A 492 1.46 -10.60 -22.19
N SER A 493 2.32 -9.81 -22.77
CA SER A 493 2.98 -10.10 -24.07
C SER A 493 4.21 -10.98 -23.86
#